data_b7bb68f295095d310fcdfff6ecb9138c
#
_entry.id   b7bb68f295095d310fcdfff6ecb9138c
#
_cell.length_a   1.000
_cell.length_b   1.000
_cell.length_c   1.000
_cell.angle_alpha   90.00
_cell.angle_beta   90.00
_cell.angle_gamma   90.00
#
_symmetry.space_group_name_H-M   'P 1'
#
loop_
_entity.id
_entity.type
_entity.pdbx_description
1 polymer ?
#
loop_
_entity_poly.entity_id
_entity_poly.type
_entity_poly.pdbx_seq_one_letter_code
_entity_poly.pdbx_strand_id
1 'polypeptide(L)'
;MNEEEKYLFDLRGYLSIENALSECQIRNLNNIWDKHIQDQCAMHETTHRFGQLLGWGQAYVDLIDNPSITPYLEVIIGKQFRLDHIYADLIRAGTSPIGAKLHGGGTPFDPCQFYQFHNGKMFNGLTVVAYNLADVGPEDGGFGCVPGSHKSNVDFPAEWKDMAEVMHPCISKVFGPAGTAVIFTEALTHGALPWTGDGERRTIFFKYSPNSISWSPTYFDENNFKGLTENQRSILEPPNARPPNRKTRPKRESD
;
A
#
# COMPACT_ATOMS: atom_id res chain seq x y z
N MET A 1 -6.47 13.57 -9.02
CA MET A 1 -7.65 13.19 -8.23
C MET A 1 -8.75 14.22 -8.49
N ASN A 2 -9.87 13.82 -9.07
CA ASN A 2 -11.03 14.67 -9.33
C ASN A 2 -11.96 14.78 -8.11
N GLU A 3 -13.07 15.55 -8.18
CA GLU A 3 -13.96 15.79 -7.03
C GLU A 3 -14.76 14.54 -6.64
N GLU A 4 -15.16 13.71 -7.62
CA GLU A 4 -15.84 12.44 -7.36
C GLU A 4 -14.91 11.46 -6.61
N GLU A 5 -13.67 11.32 -7.07
CA GLU A 5 -12.67 10.47 -6.42
C GLU A 5 -12.35 10.95 -4.99
N LYS A 6 -12.29 12.27 -4.76
CA LYS A 6 -12.13 12.83 -3.41
C LYS A 6 -13.30 12.45 -2.51
N TYR A 7 -14.52 12.62 -3.01
CA TYR A 7 -15.73 12.25 -2.27
C TYR A 7 -15.74 10.74 -1.94
N LEU A 8 -15.40 9.89 -2.93
CA LEU A 8 -15.37 8.45 -2.73
C LEU A 8 -14.28 8.02 -1.76
N PHE A 9 -13.10 8.63 -1.81
CA PHE A 9 -12.04 8.34 -0.84
C PHE A 9 -12.42 8.78 0.56
N ASP A 10 -12.96 10.00 0.72
CA ASP A 10 -13.44 10.47 2.01
C ASP A 10 -14.56 9.56 2.56
N LEU A 11 -15.49 9.13 1.72
CA LEU A 11 -16.60 8.27 2.13
C LEU A 11 -16.14 6.86 2.51
N ARG A 12 -15.28 6.24 1.70
CA ARG A 12 -14.94 4.81 1.75
C ARG A 12 -13.62 4.51 2.44
N GLY A 13 -12.66 5.44 2.41
CA GLY A 13 -11.28 5.24 2.88
C GLY A 13 -10.38 4.55 1.87
N TYR A 14 -10.85 4.29 0.66
CA TYR A 14 -10.07 3.70 -0.44
C TYR A 14 -10.55 4.12 -1.82
N LEU A 15 -9.66 3.94 -2.81
CA LEU A 15 -9.95 4.03 -4.25
C LEU A 15 -9.29 2.85 -4.97
N SER A 16 -9.92 2.41 -6.05
CA SER A 16 -9.36 1.45 -7.00
C SER A 16 -9.05 2.18 -8.31
N ILE A 17 -7.80 2.15 -8.74
CA ILE A 17 -7.29 2.83 -9.93
C ILE A 17 -6.88 1.76 -10.93
N GLU A 18 -7.73 1.52 -11.92
CA GLU A 18 -7.42 0.60 -13.01
C GLU A 18 -6.31 1.19 -13.91
N ASN A 19 -5.56 0.31 -14.56
CA ASN A 19 -4.45 0.69 -15.46
C ASN A 19 -3.38 1.59 -14.79
N ALA A 20 -3.20 1.47 -13.47
CA ALA A 20 -2.12 2.14 -12.74
C ALA A 20 -0.73 1.63 -13.19
N LEU A 21 -0.68 0.42 -13.73
CA LEU A 21 0.48 -0.17 -14.41
C LEU A 21 0.09 -0.54 -15.84
N SER A 22 0.96 -0.25 -16.79
CA SER A 22 0.83 -0.73 -18.17
C SER A 22 1.09 -2.24 -18.25
N GLU A 23 0.60 -2.90 -19.30
CA GLU A 23 0.89 -4.32 -19.56
C GLU A 23 2.39 -4.63 -19.61
N CYS A 24 3.21 -3.70 -20.15
CA CYS A 24 4.66 -3.87 -20.19
C CYS A 24 5.27 -3.86 -18.78
N GLN A 25 4.80 -2.95 -17.90
CA GLN A 25 5.23 -2.90 -16.50
C GLN A 25 4.82 -4.18 -15.75
N ILE A 26 3.57 -4.63 -15.93
CA ILE A 26 3.05 -5.86 -15.30
C ILE A 26 3.91 -7.06 -15.71
N ARG A 27 4.18 -7.25 -17.01
CA ARG A 27 5.03 -8.34 -17.49
C ARG A 27 6.44 -8.28 -16.91
N ASN A 28 7.04 -7.08 -16.87
CA ASN A 28 8.40 -6.91 -16.35
C ASN A 28 8.49 -7.21 -14.85
N LEU A 29 7.55 -6.68 -14.07
CA LEU A 29 7.46 -6.94 -12.62
C LEU A 29 7.25 -8.43 -12.33
N ASN A 30 6.35 -9.10 -13.07
CA ASN A 30 6.12 -10.54 -12.92
C ASN A 30 7.35 -11.38 -13.30
N ASN A 31 8.05 -11.04 -14.38
CA ASN A 31 9.28 -11.74 -14.77
C ASN A 31 10.39 -11.67 -13.70
N ILE A 32 10.46 -10.56 -12.99
CA ILE A 32 11.40 -10.40 -11.87
C ILE A 32 10.90 -11.19 -10.66
N TRP A 33 9.60 -11.10 -10.36
CA TRP A 33 8.94 -11.84 -9.26
C TRP A 33 9.15 -13.34 -9.38
N ASP A 34 8.97 -13.91 -10.58
CA ASP A 34 9.12 -15.36 -10.83
C ASP A 34 10.51 -15.89 -10.44
N LYS A 35 11.57 -15.09 -10.64
CA LYS A 35 12.91 -15.45 -10.21
C LYS A 35 13.01 -15.51 -8.69
N HIS A 36 12.44 -14.52 -8.00
CA HIS A 36 12.50 -14.47 -6.53
C HIS A 36 11.62 -15.53 -5.87
N ILE A 37 10.49 -15.94 -6.49
CA ILE A 37 9.71 -17.10 -6.02
C ILE A 37 10.58 -18.36 -6.03
N GLN A 38 11.29 -18.62 -7.13
CA GLN A 38 12.13 -19.81 -7.25
C GLN A 38 13.21 -19.89 -6.16
N ASP A 39 13.74 -18.74 -5.77
CA ASP A 39 14.85 -18.65 -4.82
C ASP A 39 14.38 -18.63 -3.35
N GLN A 40 13.20 -18.10 -3.05
CA GLN A 40 12.80 -17.73 -1.69
C GLN A 40 11.53 -18.43 -1.19
N CYS A 41 10.71 -19.00 -2.08
CA CYS A 41 9.41 -19.55 -1.72
C CYS A 41 9.35 -21.06 -2.02
N ALA A 42 9.05 -21.87 -1.02
CA ALA A 42 8.86 -23.30 -1.25
C ALA A 42 7.55 -23.56 -2.02
N MET A 43 7.54 -24.60 -2.87
CA MET A 43 6.38 -24.94 -3.71
C MET A 43 5.08 -25.20 -2.91
N HIS A 44 5.21 -25.66 -1.67
CA HIS A 44 4.08 -25.98 -0.79
C HIS A 44 3.62 -24.80 0.08
N GLU A 45 4.32 -23.67 0.06
CA GLU A 45 3.90 -22.47 0.79
C GLU A 45 2.65 -21.88 0.15
N THR A 46 1.62 -21.68 0.96
CA THR A 46 0.37 -21.04 0.53
C THR A 46 0.42 -19.52 0.67
N THR A 47 1.33 -18.99 1.50
CA THR A 47 1.55 -17.55 1.68
C THR A 47 3.02 -17.27 1.88
N HIS A 48 3.54 -16.22 1.23
CA HIS A 48 4.92 -15.76 1.42
C HIS A 48 5.00 -14.24 1.35
N ARG A 49 5.79 -13.62 2.24
CA ARG A 49 6.04 -12.18 2.22
C ARG A 49 7.48 -11.88 1.83
N PHE A 50 7.63 -11.14 0.73
CA PHE A 50 8.92 -10.66 0.24
C PHE A 50 9.21 -9.26 0.78
N GLY A 51 10.45 -9.03 1.20
CA GLY A 51 10.98 -7.72 1.57
C GLY A 51 12.01 -7.20 0.57
N GLN A 52 12.57 -6.01 0.85
CA GLN A 52 13.70 -5.43 0.10
C GLN A 52 13.46 -5.27 -1.42
N LEU A 53 12.22 -5.02 -1.82
CA LEU A 53 11.82 -5.01 -3.24
C LEU A 53 12.58 -4.00 -4.10
N LEU A 54 13.03 -2.86 -3.57
CA LEU A 54 13.82 -1.90 -4.35
C LEU A 54 15.16 -2.49 -4.82
N GLY A 55 15.68 -3.52 -4.13
CA GLY A 55 16.84 -4.28 -4.56
C GLY A 55 16.57 -5.23 -5.74
N TRP A 56 15.32 -5.46 -6.10
CA TRP A 56 14.95 -6.33 -7.22
C TRP A 56 15.17 -5.69 -8.59
N GLY A 57 15.41 -4.37 -8.64
CA GLY A 57 15.78 -3.67 -9.85
C GLY A 57 14.89 -2.48 -10.19
N GLN A 58 15.21 -1.83 -11.32
CA GLN A 58 14.64 -0.55 -11.71
C GLN A 58 13.12 -0.57 -11.82
N ALA A 59 12.51 -1.66 -12.28
CA ALA A 59 11.06 -1.76 -12.40
C ALA A 59 10.33 -1.58 -11.05
N TYR A 60 10.95 -2.00 -9.93
CA TYR A 60 10.40 -1.79 -8.59
C TYR A 60 10.74 -0.40 -8.05
N VAL A 61 11.90 0.15 -8.41
CA VAL A 61 12.27 1.54 -8.07
C VAL A 61 11.34 2.54 -8.74
N ASP A 62 10.93 2.28 -9.98
CA ASP A 62 10.03 3.15 -10.74
C ASP A 62 8.61 3.26 -10.12
N LEU A 63 8.25 2.35 -9.20
CA LEU A 63 6.98 2.43 -8.47
C LEU A 63 6.99 3.47 -7.35
N ILE A 64 8.16 3.96 -6.91
CA ILE A 64 8.30 4.93 -5.81
C ILE A 64 7.49 6.20 -6.09
N ASP A 65 7.53 6.67 -7.33
CA ASP A 65 6.84 7.88 -7.78
C ASP A 65 6.02 7.64 -9.05
N ASN A 66 5.35 6.47 -9.12
CA ASN A 66 4.49 6.11 -10.24
C ASN A 66 3.57 7.29 -10.62
N PRO A 67 3.67 7.83 -11.86
CA PRO A 67 2.94 9.02 -12.29
C PRO A 67 1.41 8.84 -12.29
N SER A 68 0.92 7.60 -12.39
CA SER A 68 -0.51 7.30 -12.27
C SER A 68 -1.01 7.41 -10.82
N ILE A 69 -0.13 7.37 -9.82
CA ILE A 69 -0.46 7.30 -8.39
C ILE A 69 -0.07 8.56 -7.63
N THR A 70 1.09 9.14 -7.93
CA THR A 70 1.62 10.32 -7.23
C THR A 70 0.59 11.45 -7.07
N PRO A 71 -0.23 11.82 -8.09
CA PRO A 71 -1.24 12.88 -7.94
C PRO A 71 -2.33 12.56 -6.90
N TYR A 72 -2.59 11.29 -6.63
CA TYR A 72 -3.52 10.87 -5.57
C TYR A 72 -2.87 11.04 -4.19
N LEU A 73 -1.62 10.59 -4.04
CA LEU A 73 -0.88 10.74 -2.78
C LEU A 73 -0.72 12.21 -2.38
N GLU A 74 -0.46 13.11 -3.35
CA GLU A 74 -0.37 14.54 -3.10
C GLU A 74 -1.66 15.16 -2.55
N VAL A 75 -2.82 14.64 -2.93
CA VAL A 75 -4.11 15.10 -2.42
C VAL A 75 -4.42 14.47 -1.06
N ILE A 76 -4.16 13.18 -0.90
CA ILE A 76 -4.53 12.39 0.29
C ILE A 76 -3.59 12.70 1.47
N ILE A 77 -2.28 12.75 1.23
CA ILE A 77 -1.25 12.93 2.27
C ILE A 77 -0.77 14.38 2.29
N GLY A 78 -0.65 15.00 1.12
CA GLY A 78 0.00 16.28 0.89
C GLY A 78 1.25 16.14 0.03
N LYS A 79 1.77 17.28 -0.50
CA LYS A 79 2.92 17.28 -1.42
C LYS A 79 4.24 16.79 -0.79
N GLN A 80 4.28 16.65 0.51
CA GLN A 80 5.44 16.20 1.28
C GLN A 80 5.14 14.87 1.93
N PHE A 81 5.32 13.81 1.17
CA PHE A 81 5.20 12.45 1.66
C PHE A 81 6.51 11.69 1.45
N ARG A 82 6.68 10.64 2.21
CA ARG A 82 7.82 9.74 2.14
C ARG A 82 7.38 8.30 1.98
N LEU A 83 8.24 7.47 1.40
CA LEU A 83 8.06 6.03 1.43
C LEU A 83 8.41 5.53 2.84
N ASP A 84 7.43 4.97 3.53
CA ASP A 84 7.60 4.44 4.89
C ASP A 84 8.23 3.05 4.84
N HIS A 85 7.58 2.10 4.18
CA HIS A 85 8.09 0.76 3.95
C HIS A 85 7.39 0.08 2.78
N ILE A 86 7.97 -1.03 2.33
CA ILE A 86 7.48 -1.82 1.20
C ILE A 86 7.58 -3.32 1.49
N TYR A 87 6.67 -4.08 0.94
CA TYR A 87 6.72 -5.55 0.88
C TYR A 87 5.83 -6.05 -0.24
N ALA A 88 5.91 -7.33 -0.53
CA ALA A 88 5.01 -7.98 -1.47
C ALA A 88 4.51 -9.31 -0.90
N ASP A 89 3.25 -9.62 -1.11
CA ASP A 89 2.62 -10.85 -0.66
C ASP A 89 2.22 -11.73 -1.83
N LEU A 90 2.65 -12.99 -1.75
CA LEU A 90 2.17 -14.08 -2.56
C LEU A 90 1.15 -14.87 -1.73
N ILE A 91 -0.03 -15.10 -2.29
CA ILE A 91 -1.09 -15.88 -1.66
C ILE A 91 -1.64 -16.88 -2.67
N ARG A 92 -1.66 -18.17 -2.29
CA ARG A 92 -2.26 -19.28 -3.04
C ARG A 92 -3.50 -19.76 -2.33
N ALA A 93 -4.37 -20.48 -3.04
CA ALA A 93 -5.53 -21.14 -2.45
C ALA A 93 -5.10 -22.09 -1.31
N GLY A 94 -5.88 -22.12 -0.24
CA GLY A 94 -5.59 -22.97 0.92
C GLY A 94 -5.95 -22.30 2.24
N THR A 95 -5.03 -22.30 3.19
CA THR A 95 -5.21 -21.81 4.56
C THR A 95 -5.35 -20.29 4.64
N SER A 96 -5.57 -19.78 5.86
CA SER A 96 -5.69 -18.33 6.12
C SER A 96 -4.49 -17.56 5.55
N PRO A 97 -4.71 -16.57 4.67
CA PRO A 97 -3.65 -15.78 4.10
C PRO A 97 -2.99 -14.87 5.13
N ILE A 98 -1.80 -14.34 4.82
CA ILE A 98 -1.19 -13.27 5.60
C ILE A 98 -2.18 -12.09 5.64
N GLY A 99 -2.47 -11.59 6.84
CA GLY A 99 -3.44 -10.50 7.02
C GLY A 99 -4.91 -10.93 6.96
N ALA A 100 -5.22 -12.22 7.16
CA ALA A 100 -6.59 -12.75 7.11
C ALA A 100 -7.55 -12.12 8.12
N LYS A 101 -7.04 -11.60 9.24
CA LYS A 101 -7.89 -10.93 10.24
C LYS A 101 -7.98 -9.45 9.93
N LEU A 102 -9.20 -8.92 9.99
CA LEU A 102 -9.42 -7.48 9.88
C LEU A 102 -8.65 -6.72 10.97
N HIS A 103 -7.96 -5.70 10.56
CA HIS A 103 -7.17 -4.81 11.41
C HIS A 103 -7.30 -3.36 10.92
N GLY A 104 -6.66 -2.41 11.61
CA GLY A 104 -6.88 -0.99 11.37
C GLY A 104 -8.19 -0.51 11.98
N GLY A 105 -8.65 0.63 11.55
CA GLY A 105 -9.83 1.33 12.04
C GLY A 105 -9.50 2.72 12.58
N GLY A 106 -10.52 3.57 12.65
CA GLY A 106 -10.37 4.94 13.20
C GLY A 106 -10.22 4.98 14.73
N THR A 107 -10.46 3.87 15.41
CA THR A 107 -10.48 3.75 16.86
C THR A 107 -9.74 2.47 17.32
N PRO A 108 -8.88 2.55 18.36
CA PRO A 108 -8.41 3.79 19.01
C PRO A 108 -7.57 4.64 18.05
N PHE A 109 -7.45 5.94 18.32
CA PHE A 109 -6.62 6.84 17.52
C PHE A 109 -5.15 6.40 17.55
N ASP A 110 -4.57 6.23 16.36
CA ASP A 110 -3.15 5.95 16.16
C ASP A 110 -2.50 7.18 15.50
N PRO A 111 -1.42 7.75 16.08
CA PRO A 111 -0.77 8.95 15.55
C PRO A 111 -0.09 8.73 14.19
N CYS A 112 0.09 7.49 13.75
CA CYS A 112 0.63 7.14 12.43
C CYS A 112 -0.45 6.67 11.46
N GLN A 113 -1.56 6.12 11.95
CA GLN A 113 -2.64 5.52 11.14
C GLN A 113 -3.96 6.27 11.40
N PHE A 114 -4.10 7.46 10.85
CA PHE A 114 -5.26 8.31 11.06
C PHE A 114 -5.79 8.87 9.75
N TYR A 115 -7.05 9.25 9.76
CA TYR A 115 -7.70 10.08 8.75
C TYR A 115 -8.43 11.23 9.43
N GLN A 116 -8.24 12.45 8.92
CA GLN A 116 -8.95 13.64 9.38
C GLN A 116 -9.25 14.56 8.20
N PHE A 117 -10.35 15.29 8.27
CA PHE A 117 -10.71 16.32 7.31
C PHE A 117 -10.90 17.65 8.02
N HIS A 118 -10.06 18.63 7.70
CA HIS A 118 -10.12 19.95 8.29
C HIS A 118 -9.90 21.03 7.21
N ASN A 119 -10.69 22.11 7.28
CA ASN A 119 -10.52 23.28 6.42
C ASN A 119 -10.46 22.93 4.92
N GLY A 120 -11.30 22.00 4.47
CA GLY A 120 -11.37 21.60 3.07
C GLY A 120 -10.23 20.71 2.59
N LYS A 121 -9.42 20.14 3.50
CA LYS A 121 -8.28 19.29 3.18
C LYS A 121 -8.31 17.98 3.93
N MET A 122 -7.84 16.93 3.25
CA MET A 122 -7.56 15.64 3.86
C MET A 122 -6.21 15.69 4.57
N PHE A 123 -6.14 15.06 5.74
CA PHE A 123 -4.93 14.77 6.49
C PHE A 123 -4.93 13.27 6.77
N ASN A 124 -4.04 12.57 6.15
CA ASN A 124 -3.95 11.13 6.25
C ASN A 124 -2.57 10.71 6.74
N GLY A 125 -2.55 9.75 7.64
CA GLY A 125 -1.32 9.11 8.10
C GLY A 125 -0.80 8.10 7.09
N LEU A 126 -0.46 6.91 7.55
CA LEU A 126 0.03 5.82 6.69
C LEU A 126 -1.00 5.47 5.62
N THR A 127 -0.57 5.57 4.37
CA THR A 127 -1.38 5.34 3.17
C THR A 127 -0.75 4.23 2.34
N VAL A 128 -1.54 3.27 1.94
CA VAL A 128 -1.09 2.11 1.16
C VAL A 128 -1.45 2.28 -0.29
N VAL A 129 -0.53 1.89 -1.15
CA VAL A 129 -0.76 1.61 -2.57
C VAL A 129 -0.48 0.14 -2.80
N ALA A 130 -1.53 -0.64 -3.04
CA ALA A 130 -1.45 -2.07 -3.30
C ALA A 130 -1.61 -2.32 -4.81
N TYR A 131 -0.54 -2.73 -5.49
CA TYR A 131 -0.58 -3.05 -6.92
C TYR A 131 -0.86 -4.54 -7.12
N ASN A 132 -1.91 -4.87 -7.86
CA ASN A 132 -2.19 -6.23 -8.29
C ASN A 132 -1.38 -6.58 -9.54
N LEU A 133 -0.53 -7.61 -9.46
CA LEU A 133 0.23 -8.14 -10.62
C LEU A 133 -0.48 -9.29 -11.34
N ALA A 134 -1.58 -9.77 -10.80
CA ALA A 134 -2.49 -10.75 -11.39
C ALA A 134 -3.92 -10.21 -11.31
N ASP A 135 -4.81 -10.79 -12.09
CA ASP A 135 -6.23 -10.48 -12.01
C ASP A 135 -6.79 -10.91 -10.65
N VAL A 136 -7.70 -10.12 -10.13
CA VAL A 136 -8.47 -10.43 -8.93
C VAL A 136 -9.94 -10.28 -9.29
N GLY A 137 -10.62 -11.40 -9.42
CA GLY A 137 -12.05 -11.44 -9.72
C GLY A 137 -12.93 -11.22 -8.47
N PRO A 138 -14.22 -10.98 -8.65
CA PRO A 138 -15.15 -10.69 -7.54
C PRO A 138 -15.31 -11.88 -6.57
N GLU A 139 -15.02 -13.10 -7.02
CA GLU A 139 -15.13 -14.31 -6.20
C GLU A 139 -13.77 -14.84 -5.72
N ASP A 140 -12.65 -14.26 -6.17
CA ASP A 140 -11.31 -14.80 -5.90
C ASP A 140 -10.78 -14.50 -4.48
N GLY A 141 -11.44 -13.64 -3.72
CA GLY A 141 -10.93 -13.16 -2.44
C GLY A 141 -10.10 -11.88 -2.58
N GLY A 142 -8.96 -11.81 -1.92
CA GLY A 142 -8.05 -10.65 -2.04
C GLY A 142 -8.26 -9.57 -0.98
N PHE A 143 -8.34 -8.30 -1.37
CA PHE A 143 -8.51 -7.21 -0.40
C PHE A 143 -9.96 -7.08 0.04
N GLY A 144 -10.19 -7.16 1.36
CA GLY A 144 -11.47 -6.90 1.99
C GLY A 144 -11.37 -5.72 2.96
N CYS A 145 -12.38 -4.87 3.01
CA CYS A 145 -12.41 -3.73 3.92
C CYS A 145 -13.81 -3.38 4.38
N VAL A 146 -13.91 -2.58 5.44
CA VAL A 146 -15.16 -1.99 5.91
C VAL A 146 -15.20 -0.51 5.50
N PRO A 147 -15.90 -0.16 4.39
CA PRO A 147 -15.94 1.22 3.91
C PRO A 147 -16.43 2.18 4.99
N GLY A 148 -15.72 3.31 5.17
CA GLY A 148 -16.05 4.33 6.15
C GLY A 148 -15.51 4.08 7.57
N SER A 149 -14.96 2.90 7.86
CA SER A 149 -14.45 2.56 9.20
C SER A 149 -13.26 3.41 9.66
N HIS A 150 -12.54 4.06 8.74
CA HIS A 150 -11.48 5.01 9.05
C HIS A 150 -11.97 6.27 9.79
N LYS A 151 -13.28 6.47 9.84
CA LYS A 151 -13.98 7.56 10.56
C LYS A 151 -14.89 7.05 11.67
N SER A 152 -14.87 5.75 11.96
CA SER A 152 -15.68 5.19 13.04
C SER A 152 -15.17 5.66 14.39
N ASN A 153 -16.09 6.12 15.24
CA ASN A 153 -15.82 6.51 16.61
C ASN A 153 -16.01 5.35 17.61
N VAL A 154 -16.32 4.16 17.08
CA VAL A 154 -16.60 2.95 17.87
C VAL A 154 -15.69 1.84 17.36
N ASP A 155 -15.16 1.06 18.29
CA ASP A 155 -14.31 -0.08 17.96
C ASP A 155 -15.05 -1.10 17.09
N PHE A 156 -14.32 -1.67 16.12
CA PHE A 156 -14.84 -2.76 15.30
C PHE A 156 -15.04 -4.03 16.14
N PRO A 157 -16.24 -4.67 16.09
CA PRO A 157 -16.51 -5.86 16.89
C PRO A 157 -15.48 -6.97 16.66
N ALA A 158 -14.94 -7.51 17.76
CA ALA A 158 -13.84 -8.47 17.68
C ALA A 158 -14.25 -9.78 16.98
N GLU A 159 -15.50 -10.20 17.14
CA GLU A 159 -16.07 -11.39 16.53
C GLU A 159 -16.23 -11.31 15.01
N TRP A 160 -16.19 -10.10 14.43
CA TRP A 160 -16.29 -9.90 12.96
C TRP A 160 -14.91 -9.86 12.28
N LYS A 161 -13.82 -9.94 13.06
CA LYS A 161 -12.45 -9.78 12.52
C LYS A 161 -11.98 -10.98 11.72
N ASP A 162 -12.48 -12.19 12.02
CA ASP A 162 -12.10 -13.39 11.30
C ASP A 162 -12.99 -13.59 10.09
N MET A 163 -12.40 -13.51 8.90
CA MET A 163 -13.10 -13.63 7.63
C MET A 163 -13.01 -15.03 7.02
N ALA A 164 -12.35 -15.99 7.70
CA ALA A 164 -12.08 -17.30 7.13
C ALA A 164 -13.34 -18.15 6.97
N GLU A 165 -14.28 -18.08 7.92
CA GLU A 165 -15.50 -18.87 7.91
C GLU A 165 -16.72 -18.07 7.47
N VAL A 166 -16.91 -16.89 8.04
CA VAL A 166 -18.08 -16.05 7.77
C VAL A 166 -17.65 -14.59 7.57
N MET A 167 -17.80 -14.10 6.38
CA MET A 167 -17.58 -12.68 6.07
C MET A 167 -18.81 -11.87 6.46
N HIS A 168 -18.65 -10.91 7.38
CA HIS A 168 -19.75 -10.02 7.77
C HIS A 168 -20.20 -9.16 6.58
N PRO A 169 -21.51 -8.92 6.38
CA PRO A 169 -22.05 -8.16 5.24
C PRO A 169 -21.54 -6.72 5.09
N CYS A 170 -20.99 -6.11 6.15
CA CYS A 170 -20.36 -4.78 6.05
C CYS A 170 -19.01 -4.78 5.33
N ILE A 171 -18.42 -5.95 5.06
CA ILE A 171 -17.14 -6.08 4.39
C ILE A 171 -17.36 -6.01 2.88
N SER A 172 -16.66 -5.09 2.24
CA SER A 172 -16.62 -4.98 0.77
C SER A 172 -15.37 -5.66 0.24
N LYS A 173 -15.55 -6.45 -0.82
CA LYS A 173 -14.45 -6.98 -1.62
C LYS A 173 -13.98 -5.93 -2.61
N VAL A 174 -12.66 -5.81 -2.81
CA VAL A 174 -12.08 -4.92 -3.82
C VAL A 174 -11.30 -5.77 -4.81
N PHE A 175 -11.72 -5.74 -6.05
CA PHE A 175 -11.19 -6.55 -7.14
C PHE A 175 -10.85 -5.67 -8.36
N GLY A 176 -10.17 -6.24 -9.34
CA GLY A 176 -9.79 -5.56 -10.58
C GLY A 176 -8.75 -6.35 -11.36
N PRO A 177 -8.54 -6.00 -12.63
CA PRO A 177 -7.55 -6.66 -13.48
C PRO A 177 -6.11 -6.40 -12.98
N ALA A 178 -5.17 -7.20 -13.47
CA ALA A 178 -3.75 -6.95 -13.28
C ALA A 178 -3.40 -5.51 -13.69
N GLY A 179 -2.54 -4.85 -12.90
CA GLY A 179 -2.20 -3.44 -13.08
C GLY A 179 -3.12 -2.47 -12.34
N THR A 180 -4.17 -2.96 -11.67
CA THR A 180 -4.96 -2.15 -10.74
C THR A 180 -4.16 -1.81 -9.49
N ALA A 181 -4.21 -0.55 -9.04
CA ALA A 181 -3.73 -0.11 -7.75
C ALA A 181 -4.90 0.21 -6.83
N VAL A 182 -4.90 -0.36 -5.63
CA VAL A 182 -5.83 0.02 -4.55
C VAL A 182 -5.11 0.96 -3.62
N ILE A 183 -5.58 2.22 -3.53
CA ILE A 183 -5.06 3.22 -2.60
C ILE A 183 -6.00 3.26 -1.40
N PHE A 184 -5.47 3.06 -0.19
CA PHE A 184 -6.28 3.13 1.02
C PHE A 184 -5.52 3.68 2.23
N THR A 185 -6.26 4.22 3.19
CA THR A 185 -5.70 4.62 4.49
C THR A 185 -5.55 3.42 5.41
N GLU A 186 -4.45 3.31 6.14
CA GLU A 186 -4.28 2.28 7.18
C GLU A 186 -5.29 2.43 8.34
N ALA A 187 -5.90 3.61 8.48
CA ALA A 187 -7.03 3.80 9.39
C ALA A 187 -8.31 3.07 8.96
N LEU A 188 -8.37 2.54 7.74
CA LEU A 188 -9.48 1.71 7.27
C LEU A 188 -9.39 0.32 7.89
N THR A 189 -10.49 -0.20 8.43
CA THR A 189 -10.55 -1.61 8.85
C THR A 189 -10.50 -2.49 7.60
N HIS A 190 -9.43 -3.28 7.47
CA HIS A 190 -9.16 -4.07 6.26
C HIS A 190 -8.41 -5.36 6.56
N GLY A 191 -8.33 -6.24 5.57
CA GLY A 191 -7.59 -7.50 5.64
C GLY A 191 -7.58 -8.24 4.31
N ALA A 192 -6.94 -9.42 4.29
CA ALA A 192 -6.92 -10.30 3.14
C ALA A 192 -8.01 -11.37 3.28
N LEU A 193 -8.92 -11.41 2.32
CA LEU A 193 -9.89 -12.50 2.17
C LEU A 193 -9.18 -13.78 1.71
N PRO A 194 -9.67 -14.98 2.10
CA PRO A 194 -9.16 -16.24 1.58
C PRO A 194 -9.13 -16.24 0.05
N TRP A 195 -8.01 -16.71 -0.52
CA TRP A 195 -7.85 -16.78 -1.96
C TRP A 195 -8.48 -18.06 -2.50
N THR A 196 -9.41 -17.90 -3.42
CA THR A 196 -10.15 -18.99 -4.08
C THR A 196 -10.02 -18.96 -5.60
N GLY A 197 -9.34 -17.93 -6.13
CA GLY A 197 -9.07 -17.81 -7.56
C GLY A 197 -8.02 -18.81 -8.06
N ASP A 198 -7.94 -18.96 -9.36
CA ASP A 198 -6.92 -19.77 -10.02
C ASP A 198 -5.53 -19.19 -9.83
N GLY A 199 -4.54 -20.06 -9.65
CA GLY A 199 -3.14 -19.67 -9.51
C GLY A 199 -2.83 -18.97 -8.18
N GLU A 200 -2.16 -17.82 -8.26
CA GLU A 200 -1.71 -17.10 -7.09
C GLU A 200 -1.99 -15.60 -7.18
N ARG A 201 -2.39 -15.02 -6.06
CA ARG A 201 -2.47 -13.58 -5.90
C ARG A 201 -1.08 -13.02 -5.67
N ARG A 202 -0.70 -12.03 -6.46
CA ARG A 202 0.57 -11.29 -6.36
C ARG A 202 0.26 -9.83 -6.11
N THR A 203 0.62 -9.32 -4.95
CA THR A 203 0.34 -7.92 -4.59
C THR A 203 1.59 -7.26 -4.03
N ILE A 204 1.94 -6.10 -4.59
CA ILE A 204 3.04 -5.26 -4.11
C ILE A 204 2.44 -4.13 -3.29
N PHE A 205 2.98 -3.90 -2.08
CA PHE A 205 2.54 -2.84 -1.17
C PHE A 205 3.63 -1.78 -1.03
N PHE A 206 3.32 -0.56 -1.46
CA PHE A 206 4.09 0.63 -1.16
C PHE A 206 3.32 1.45 -0.15
N LYS A 207 3.92 1.70 1.01
CA LYS A 207 3.28 2.44 2.09
C LYS A 207 3.94 3.80 2.27
N TYR A 208 3.13 4.84 2.22
CA TYR A 208 3.58 6.23 2.29
C TYR A 208 3.02 6.91 3.52
N SER A 209 3.79 7.82 4.10
CA SER A 209 3.38 8.65 5.22
C SER A 209 3.76 10.11 5.01
N PRO A 210 3.13 11.05 5.73
CA PRO A 210 3.65 12.41 5.80
C PRO A 210 5.13 12.44 6.19
N ASN A 211 5.91 13.36 5.68
CA ASN A 211 7.36 13.43 5.94
C ASN A 211 7.73 13.45 7.43
N SER A 212 6.86 13.97 8.29
CA SER A 212 7.11 14.08 9.73
C SER A 212 6.79 12.80 10.52
N ILE A 213 6.25 11.76 9.85
CA ILE A 213 5.77 10.53 10.50
C ILE A 213 6.57 9.34 9.99
N SER A 214 6.82 8.38 10.88
CA SER A 214 7.35 7.06 10.56
C SER A 214 6.63 6.02 11.39
N TRP A 215 5.97 5.08 10.73
CA TRP A 215 5.37 3.92 11.36
C TRP A 215 6.38 2.78 11.49
N SER A 216 7.15 2.54 10.42
CA SER A 216 8.20 1.51 10.39
C SER A 216 9.56 2.07 10.78
N PRO A 217 10.43 1.31 11.47
CA PRO A 217 11.83 1.68 11.69
C PRO A 217 12.67 1.57 10.43
N THR A 218 12.10 1.23 9.28
CA THR A 218 12.80 1.06 8.00
C THR A 218 13.15 2.42 7.40
N TYR A 219 14.42 2.60 7.03
CA TYR A 219 14.91 3.75 6.27
C TYR A 219 15.66 3.26 5.04
N PHE A 220 15.44 3.96 3.93
CA PHE A 220 16.12 3.64 2.67
C PHE A 220 17.39 4.48 2.54
N ASP A 221 18.54 3.80 2.36
CA ASP A 221 19.76 4.49 1.97
C ASP A 221 19.76 4.66 0.44
N GLU A 222 19.61 5.90 -0.02
CA GLU A 222 19.58 6.23 -1.44
C GLU A 222 20.82 5.81 -2.21
N ASN A 223 21.97 5.64 -1.53
CA ASN A 223 23.22 5.22 -2.15
C ASN A 223 23.19 3.75 -2.62
N ASN A 224 22.25 2.96 -2.09
CA ASN A 224 22.07 1.57 -2.50
C ASN A 224 21.33 1.44 -3.84
N PHE A 225 20.78 2.55 -4.37
CA PHE A 225 19.97 2.55 -5.59
C PHE A 225 20.59 3.46 -6.65
N LYS A 226 20.83 2.92 -7.84
CA LYS A 226 21.35 3.69 -8.98
C LYS A 226 20.20 4.32 -9.75
N GLY A 227 20.48 5.46 -10.39
CA GLY A 227 19.54 6.08 -11.33
C GLY A 227 18.28 6.71 -10.71
N LEU A 228 18.24 6.93 -9.38
CA LEU A 228 17.13 7.62 -8.74
C LEU A 228 16.94 9.03 -9.30
N THR A 229 15.70 9.38 -9.59
CA THR A 229 15.31 10.76 -9.89
C THR A 229 15.40 11.64 -8.64
N GLU A 230 15.39 12.96 -8.79
CA GLU A 230 15.36 13.90 -7.66
C GLU A 230 14.08 13.70 -6.82
N ASN A 231 12.95 13.41 -7.47
CA ASN A 231 11.68 13.12 -6.80
C ASN A 231 11.75 11.84 -5.98
N GLN A 232 12.26 10.75 -6.54
CA GLN A 232 12.45 9.49 -5.82
C GLN A 232 13.37 9.66 -4.62
N ARG A 233 14.48 10.42 -4.75
CA ARG A 233 15.35 10.73 -3.61
C ARG A 233 14.61 11.46 -2.50
N SER A 234 13.77 12.43 -2.86
CA SER A 234 12.98 13.17 -1.88
C SER A 234 11.99 12.27 -1.15
N ILE A 235 11.36 11.33 -1.86
CA ILE A 235 10.41 10.38 -1.28
C ILE A 235 11.10 9.34 -0.38
N LEU A 236 12.35 9.02 -0.65
CA LEU A 236 13.15 8.09 0.17
C LEU A 236 13.81 8.74 1.40
N GLU A 237 13.69 10.07 1.57
CA GLU A 237 14.27 10.75 2.72
C GLU A 237 13.75 10.20 4.06
N PRO A 238 14.61 10.12 5.09
CA PRO A 238 14.18 9.82 6.44
C PRO A 238 13.13 10.83 6.95
N PRO A 239 12.33 10.48 7.97
CA PRO A 239 11.33 11.39 8.51
C PRO A 239 11.92 12.73 8.89
N ASN A 240 11.28 13.81 8.44
CA ASN A 240 11.66 15.16 8.77
C ASN A 240 10.47 16.12 8.63
N ALA A 241 10.49 17.24 9.36
CA ALA A 241 9.48 18.27 9.32
C ALA A 241 9.93 19.52 8.55
N ARG A 242 10.94 19.40 7.66
CA ARG A 242 11.50 20.55 6.94
C ARG A 242 10.62 20.93 5.76
N PRO A 243 10.41 22.23 5.50
CA PRO A 243 9.73 22.66 4.29
C PRO A 243 10.56 22.31 3.04
N PRO A 244 9.90 22.01 1.89
CA PRO A 244 10.52 21.47 0.68
C PRO A 244 11.59 22.36 0.02
N ASN A 245 11.66 23.64 0.40
CA ASN A 245 12.51 24.63 -0.24
C ASN A 245 13.87 24.85 0.44
N ARG A 246 14.27 24.04 1.39
CA ARG A 246 15.58 24.14 1.99
C ARG A 246 16.62 23.39 1.15
N LYS A 247 17.25 24.11 0.23
CA LYS A 247 18.27 23.63 -0.73
C LYS A 247 19.59 23.12 -0.11
N THR A 248 19.68 22.95 1.20
CA THR A 248 20.94 22.50 1.82
C THR A 248 20.67 21.37 2.81
N ARG A 249 20.92 20.12 2.37
CA ARG A 249 21.34 19.10 3.32
C ARG A 249 22.61 19.61 4.02
N PRO A 250 22.71 19.56 5.35
CA PRO A 250 24.03 19.65 5.94
C PRO A 250 24.86 18.50 5.35
N LYS A 251 26.03 18.83 4.80
CA LYS A 251 27.00 17.79 4.41
C LYS A 251 27.24 16.95 5.64
N ARG A 252 27.05 15.63 5.56
CA ARG A 252 27.56 14.72 6.57
C ARG A 252 29.08 14.95 6.54
N GLU A 253 29.63 15.46 7.64
CA GLU A 253 31.05 15.36 7.87
C GLU A 253 31.36 13.87 7.88
N SER A 254 32.20 13.45 6.95
CA SER A 254 32.75 12.11 6.92
C SER A 254 33.63 11.94 8.16
N ASP A 255 33.19 11.13 9.10
CA ASP A 255 34.07 10.56 10.13
C ASP A 255 35.16 9.69 9.49
#